data_af2ae4968199ca9541cad3f9a8c53701
#
_entry.id   af2ae4968199ca9541cad3f9a8c53701
#
_cell.length_a   1.000
_cell.length_b   1.000
_cell.length_c   1.000
_cell.angle_alpha   90.00
_cell.angle_beta   90.00
_cell.angle_gamma   90.00
#
_symmetry.space_group_name_H-M   'P 1'
#
loop_
_entity.id
_entity.type
_entity.pdbx_description
1 polymer ?
#
loop_
_entity_poly.entity_id
_entity_poly.type
_entity_poly.pdbx_seq_one_letter_code
_entity_poly.pdbx_strand_id
1 'polypeptide(L)'
;VIAEIKQAVKIKVIGNGDIFTAQDAAEMFHRTGCDAVMAARGAQGNPFLFTQIRELLSEGKVRTYPTEAERIAMCLRQARIAVREKGEALAIKQMRGHAAHYVKGMKGAAGLRAQVVQAESYAQLEEILNGWLAKK
;
A
#
# COMPACT_ATOMS: atom_id res chain seq x y z
N VAL A 1 -2.44 16.36 20.55
CA VAL A 1 -1.60 17.20 19.64
C VAL A 1 -2.35 17.57 18.36
N ILE A 2 -2.76 16.64 17.45
CA ILE A 2 -3.42 17.00 16.17
C ILE A 2 -4.73 17.78 16.41
N ALA A 3 -5.58 17.33 17.34
CA ALA A 3 -6.82 18.03 17.70
C ALA A 3 -6.57 19.45 18.23
N GLU A 4 -5.57 19.63 19.07
CA GLU A 4 -5.20 20.94 19.62
C GLU A 4 -4.71 21.87 18.51
N ILE A 5 -3.89 21.37 17.57
CA ILE A 5 -3.45 22.13 16.41
C ILE A 5 -4.67 22.53 15.56
N LYS A 6 -5.59 21.58 15.29
CA LYS A 6 -6.80 21.85 14.51
C LYS A 6 -7.68 22.95 15.12
N GLN A 7 -7.77 22.99 16.44
CA GLN A 7 -8.50 24.03 17.15
C GLN A 7 -7.79 25.41 17.12
N ALA A 8 -6.46 25.39 17.09
CA ALA A 8 -5.65 26.63 17.16
C ALA A 8 -5.49 27.33 15.80
N VAL A 9 -5.72 26.64 14.67
CA VAL A 9 -5.45 27.18 13.34
C VAL A 9 -6.72 27.23 12.48
N LYS A 10 -6.76 28.20 11.55
CA LYS A 10 -7.87 28.33 10.56
C LYS A 10 -7.57 27.64 9.23
N ILE A 11 -6.34 27.19 9.02
CA ILE A 11 -5.94 26.47 7.80
C ILE A 11 -6.35 24.99 7.87
N LYS A 12 -6.31 24.33 6.72
CA LYS A 12 -6.55 22.89 6.65
C LYS A 12 -5.45 22.10 7.37
N VAL A 13 -5.83 21.08 8.12
CA VAL A 13 -4.93 20.21 8.87
C VAL A 13 -5.03 18.79 8.31
N ILE A 14 -3.89 18.22 7.94
CA ILE A 14 -3.80 16.83 7.50
C ILE A 14 -3.25 16.00 8.66
N GLY A 15 -4.07 15.07 9.17
CA GLY A 15 -3.68 14.15 10.24
C GLY A 15 -2.80 13.03 9.69
N ASN A 16 -1.68 12.75 10.38
CA ASN A 16 -0.78 11.64 10.09
C ASN A 16 -0.44 10.91 11.40
N GLY A 17 -0.39 9.60 11.35
CA GLY A 17 0.03 8.73 12.45
C GLY A 17 -0.66 7.38 12.38
N ASP A 18 0.13 6.32 12.14
CA ASP A 18 -0.25 4.90 12.24
C ASP A 18 -1.59 4.50 11.58
N ILE A 19 -1.87 5.06 10.40
CA ILE A 19 -3.04 4.70 9.59
C ILE A 19 -2.68 3.47 8.75
N PHE A 20 -3.08 2.29 9.20
CA PHE A 20 -2.88 1.00 8.54
C PHE A 20 -4.18 0.39 8.02
N THR A 21 -5.33 0.82 8.54
CA THR A 21 -6.67 0.35 8.18
C THR A 21 -7.59 1.52 7.87
N ALA A 22 -8.73 1.23 7.25
CA ALA A 22 -9.78 2.23 7.04
C ALA A 22 -10.34 2.74 8.37
N GLN A 23 -10.40 1.88 9.39
CA GLN A 23 -10.85 2.22 10.73
C GLN A 23 -9.93 3.22 11.41
N ASP A 24 -8.60 3.05 11.28
CA ASP A 24 -7.61 4.00 11.83
C ASP A 24 -7.81 5.40 11.22
N ALA A 25 -8.10 5.47 9.91
CA ALA A 25 -8.40 6.72 9.24
C ALA A 25 -9.69 7.37 9.77
N ALA A 26 -10.76 6.58 9.91
CA ALA A 26 -12.04 7.06 10.45
C ALA A 26 -11.87 7.55 11.90
N GLU A 27 -11.11 6.82 12.72
CA GLU A 27 -10.80 7.23 14.09
C GLU A 27 -9.98 8.52 14.14
N MET A 28 -9.00 8.69 13.25
CA MET A 28 -8.23 9.92 13.13
C MET A 28 -9.13 11.12 12.87
N PHE A 29 -10.05 11.04 11.91
CA PHE A 29 -11.04 12.10 11.65
C PHE A 29 -11.90 12.38 12.88
N HIS A 30 -12.45 11.32 13.49
CA HIS A 30 -13.36 11.45 14.63
C HIS A 30 -12.68 12.10 15.84
N ARG A 31 -11.46 11.64 16.18
CA ARG A 31 -10.74 12.11 17.39
C ARG A 31 -10.11 13.48 17.23
N THR A 32 -9.73 13.86 16.03
CA THR A 32 -8.92 15.07 15.83
C THR A 32 -9.65 16.19 15.11
N GLY A 33 -10.73 15.88 14.37
CA GLY A 33 -11.42 16.85 13.52
C GLY A 33 -10.57 17.37 12.36
N CYS A 34 -9.45 16.69 12.00
CA CYS A 34 -8.61 17.10 10.89
C CYS A 34 -9.38 17.08 9.55
N ASP A 35 -8.93 17.84 8.57
CA ASP A 35 -9.61 17.99 7.28
C ASP A 35 -9.28 16.88 6.29
N ALA A 36 -8.14 16.23 6.47
CA ALA A 36 -7.68 15.09 5.67
C ALA A 36 -6.77 14.18 6.49
N VAL A 37 -6.52 12.98 6.00
CA VAL A 37 -5.55 12.05 6.58
C VAL A 37 -4.49 11.65 5.56
N MET A 38 -3.28 11.40 6.04
CA MET A 38 -2.18 10.90 5.24
C MET A 38 -1.78 9.50 5.72
N ALA A 39 -2.03 8.48 4.90
CA ALA A 39 -1.52 7.13 5.11
C ALA A 39 -0.12 7.01 4.48
N ALA A 40 0.90 6.73 5.30
CA ALA A 40 2.28 6.53 4.86
C ALA A 40 2.63 5.03 4.83
N ARG A 41 3.13 4.50 5.94
CA ARG A 41 3.54 3.08 6.05
C ARG A 41 2.41 2.09 5.75
N GLY A 42 1.16 2.43 6.12
CA GLY A 42 0.00 1.57 5.86
C GLY A 42 -0.33 1.39 4.37
N ALA A 43 0.07 2.34 3.52
CA ALA A 43 -0.13 2.26 2.07
C ALA A 43 0.98 1.46 1.35
N GLN A 44 2.10 1.13 2.02
CA GLN A 44 3.19 0.37 1.43
C GLN A 44 2.73 -1.06 1.11
N GLY A 45 2.72 -1.41 -0.18
CA GLY A 45 2.20 -2.70 -0.65
C GLY A 45 0.67 -2.87 -0.51
N ASN A 46 -0.04 -1.81 -0.12
CA ASN A 46 -1.49 -1.83 0.04
C ASN A 46 -2.15 -0.51 -0.45
N PRO A 47 -2.09 -0.20 -1.75
CA PRO A 47 -2.78 0.99 -2.28
C PRO A 47 -4.30 0.89 -2.19
N PHE A 48 -4.86 -0.31 -1.99
CA PHE A 48 -6.29 -0.53 -1.76
C PHE A 48 -6.82 0.15 -0.50
N LEU A 49 -5.93 0.45 0.45
CA LEU A 49 -6.26 1.19 1.67
C LEU A 49 -7.02 2.49 1.38
N PHE A 50 -6.64 3.23 0.34
CA PHE A 50 -7.33 4.49 -0.02
C PHE A 50 -8.77 4.26 -0.47
N THR A 51 -9.04 3.18 -1.21
CA THR A 51 -10.41 2.78 -1.59
C THR A 51 -11.19 2.35 -0.35
N GLN A 52 -10.60 1.55 0.51
CA GLN A 52 -11.21 1.10 1.76
C GLN A 52 -11.58 2.26 2.69
N ILE A 53 -10.69 3.26 2.82
CA ILE A 53 -10.95 4.48 3.61
C ILE A 53 -12.16 5.23 3.02
N ARG A 54 -12.16 5.44 1.71
CA ARG A 54 -13.26 6.13 1.03
C ARG A 54 -14.59 5.40 1.22
N GLU A 55 -14.63 4.09 1.03
CA GLU A 55 -15.83 3.26 1.22
C GLU A 55 -16.35 3.36 2.66
N LEU A 56 -15.47 3.22 3.65
CA LEU A 56 -15.86 3.32 5.04
C LEU A 56 -16.45 4.69 5.38
N LEU A 57 -15.82 5.78 4.92
CA LEU A 57 -16.26 7.15 5.21
C LEU A 57 -17.54 7.52 4.46
N SER A 58 -17.76 7.03 3.23
CA SER A 58 -18.93 7.39 2.42
C SER A 58 -20.11 6.44 2.59
N GLU A 59 -19.85 5.15 2.85
CA GLU A 59 -20.88 4.10 2.87
C GLU A 59 -21.02 3.39 4.23
N GLY A 60 -20.17 3.74 5.19
CA GLY A 60 -20.15 3.14 6.52
C GLY A 60 -19.58 1.72 6.58
N LYS A 61 -19.11 1.17 5.47
CA LYS A 61 -18.53 -0.18 5.40
C LYS A 61 -17.49 -0.30 4.30
N VAL A 62 -16.49 -1.14 4.55
CA VAL A 62 -15.49 -1.55 3.55
C VAL A 62 -16.05 -2.70 2.72
N ARG A 63 -15.88 -2.64 1.40
CA ARG A 63 -16.24 -3.70 0.45
C ARG A 63 -15.03 -4.25 -0.29
N THR A 64 -13.98 -3.43 -0.47
CA THR A 64 -12.77 -3.80 -1.19
C THR A 64 -11.86 -4.65 -0.31
N TYR A 65 -11.74 -5.92 -0.64
CA TYR A 65 -10.80 -6.88 -0.01
C TYR A 65 -9.99 -7.55 -1.12
N PRO A 66 -8.80 -7.04 -1.46
CA PRO A 66 -8.04 -7.54 -2.60
C PRO A 66 -7.57 -8.98 -2.36
N THR A 67 -7.74 -9.80 -3.39
CA THR A 67 -7.16 -11.14 -3.46
C THR A 67 -5.64 -11.08 -3.60
N GLU A 68 -4.94 -12.19 -3.36
CA GLU A 68 -3.50 -12.27 -3.59
C GLU A 68 -3.12 -11.98 -5.05
N ALA A 69 -3.96 -12.44 -6.00
CA ALA A 69 -3.75 -12.16 -7.42
C ALA A 69 -3.87 -10.66 -7.75
N GLU A 70 -4.87 -9.97 -7.20
CA GLU A 70 -5.02 -8.52 -7.38
C GLU A 70 -3.86 -7.74 -6.75
N ARG A 71 -3.38 -8.17 -5.58
CA ARG A 71 -2.21 -7.55 -4.95
C ARG A 71 -0.95 -7.73 -5.80
N ILE A 72 -0.72 -8.90 -6.38
CA ILE A 72 0.40 -9.16 -7.28
C ILE A 72 0.26 -8.35 -8.56
N ALA A 73 -0.92 -8.33 -9.17
CA ALA A 73 -1.17 -7.52 -10.35
C ALA A 73 -0.89 -6.02 -10.11
N MET A 74 -1.27 -5.50 -8.94
CA MET A 74 -0.99 -4.11 -8.54
C MET A 74 0.52 -3.89 -8.33
N CYS A 75 1.23 -4.83 -7.70
CA CYS A 75 2.69 -4.78 -7.57
C CYS A 75 3.38 -4.68 -8.94
N LEU A 76 3.00 -5.54 -9.87
CA LEU A 76 3.55 -5.54 -11.24
C LEU A 76 3.19 -4.27 -12.01
N ARG A 77 1.98 -3.75 -11.83
CA ARG A 77 1.59 -2.45 -12.38
C ARG A 77 2.46 -1.32 -11.86
N GLN A 78 2.71 -1.25 -10.56
CA GLN A 78 3.60 -0.26 -9.96
C GLN A 78 5.03 -0.40 -10.48
N ALA A 79 5.54 -1.62 -10.58
CA ALA A 79 6.87 -1.90 -11.12
C ALA A 79 7.01 -1.43 -12.58
N ARG A 80 6.01 -1.71 -13.41
CA ARG A 80 6.00 -1.30 -14.83
C ARG A 80 6.01 0.23 -14.98
N ILE A 81 5.23 0.93 -14.17
CA ILE A 81 5.22 2.40 -14.14
C ILE A 81 6.60 2.92 -13.71
N ALA A 82 7.16 2.36 -12.64
CA ALA A 82 8.48 2.77 -12.14
C ALA A 82 9.59 2.56 -13.18
N VAL A 83 9.56 1.43 -13.90
CA VAL A 83 10.52 1.12 -14.98
C VAL A 83 10.42 2.16 -16.10
N ARG A 84 9.19 2.50 -16.51
CA ARG A 84 8.98 3.52 -17.55
C ARG A 84 9.50 4.91 -17.14
N GLU A 85 9.29 5.29 -15.88
CA GLU A 85 9.62 6.64 -15.41
C GLU A 85 11.09 6.82 -15.00
N LYS A 86 11.75 5.73 -14.53
CA LYS A 86 13.08 5.82 -13.89
C LYS A 86 14.16 4.95 -14.56
N GLY A 87 13.77 4.13 -15.54
CA GLY A 87 14.62 3.08 -16.09
C GLY A 87 14.67 1.84 -15.19
N GLU A 88 14.90 0.67 -15.81
CA GLU A 88 14.75 -0.63 -15.16
C GLU A 88 15.68 -0.84 -13.96
N ALA A 89 16.95 -0.51 -14.10
CA ALA A 89 17.97 -0.76 -13.07
C ALA A 89 17.63 -0.08 -11.73
N LEU A 90 17.21 1.20 -11.78
CA LEU A 90 16.83 1.94 -10.59
C LEU A 90 15.46 1.49 -10.06
N ALA A 91 14.48 1.34 -10.97
CA ALA A 91 13.13 0.98 -10.62
C ALA A 91 13.07 -0.38 -9.91
N ILE A 92 13.72 -1.41 -10.44
CA ILE A 92 13.69 -2.74 -9.84
C ILE A 92 14.41 -2.77 -8.49
N LYS A 93 15.52 -2.07 -8.34
CA LYS A 93 16.19 -1.92 -7.05
C LYS A 93 15.25 -1.34 -5.97
N GLN A 94 14.47 -0.33 -6.31
CA GLN A 94 13.46 0.24 -5.42
C GLN A 94 12.27 -0.69 -5.20
N MET A 95 11.81 -1.36 -6.26
CA MET A 95 10.66 -2.27 -6.21
C MET A 95 10.88 -3.52 -5.35
N ARG A 96 12.11 -3.96 -5.13
CA ARG A 96 12.42 -5.08 -4.22
C ARG A 96 11.76 -4.89 -2.84
N GLY A 97 11.94 -3.71 -2.24
CA GLY A 97 11.32 -3.37 -0.96
C GLY A 97 9.79 -3.29 -1.05
N HIS A 98 9.25 -2.63 -2.08
CA HIS A 98 7.81 -2.54 -2.30
C HIS A 98 7.17 -3.91 -2.53
N ALA A 99 7.75 -4.76 -3.37
CA ALA A 99 7.25 -6.12 -3.64
C ALA A 99 7.18 -6.96 -2.35
N ALA A 100 8.18 -6.84 -1.48
CA ALA A 100 8.18 -7.50 -0.18
C ALA A 100 7.00 -7.09 0.72
N HIS A 101 6.54 -5.84 0.62
CA HIS A 101 5.32 -5.38 1.30
C HIS A 101 4.05 -5.93 0.66
N TYR A 102 3.97 -5.98 -0.69
CA TYR A 102 2.81 -6.53 -1.39
C TYR A 102 2.52 -7.99 -1.04
N VAL A 103 3.56 -8.81 -0.85
CA VAL A 103 3.40 -10.24 -0.53
C VAL A 103 3.28 -10.53 0.97
N LYS A 104 3.36 -9.52 1.83
CA LYS A 104 3.24 -9.67 3.28
C LYS A 104 1.89 -10.30 3.65
N GLY A 105 1.91 -11.33 4.51
CA GLY A 105 0.72 -12.02 5.01
C GLY A 105 0.15 -13.07 4.06
N MET A 106 0.71 -13.28 2.86
CA MET A 106 0.35 -14.40 1.99
C MET A 106 0.89 -15.72 2.53
N LYS A 107 0.19 -16.82 2.27
CA LYS A 107 0.65 -18.16 2.68
C LYS A 107 1.98 -18.48 1.98
N GLY A 108 3.02 -18.79 2.73
CA GLY A 108 4.37 -19.01 2.18
C GLY A 108 5.13 -17.72 1.83
N ALA A 109 4.69 -16.58 2.32
CA ALA A 109 5.28 -15.27 2.05
C ALA A 109 6.79 -15.18 2.33
N ALA A 110 7.33 -15.93 3.29
CA ALA A 110 8.74 -15.85 3.65
C ALA A 110 9.64 -16.23 2.46
N GLY A 111 9.38 -17.37 1.82
CA GLY A 111 10.11 -17.82 0.64
C GLY A 111 9.91 -16.89 -0.57
N LEU A 112 8.69 -16.40 -0.79
CA LEU A 112 8.40 -15.46 -1.86
C LEU A 112 9.13 -14.12 -1.64
N ARG A 113 9.16 -13.60 -0.41
CA ARG A 113 9.91 -12.39 -0.07
C ARG A 113 11.40 -12.53 -0.32
N ALA A 114 11.98 -13.68 0.04
CA ALA A 114 13.39 -13.97 -0.24
C ALA A 114 13.71 -13.91 -1.74
N GLN A 115 12.79 -14.34 -2.60
CA GLN A 115 12.95 -14.30 -4.05
C GLN A 115 12.76 -12.89 -4.62
N VAL A 116 11.68 -12.18 -4.27
CA VAL A 116 11.40 -10.85 -4.85
C VAL A 116 12.47 -9.81 -4.51
N VAL A 117 13.14 -9.92 -3.35
CA VAL A 117 14.22 -8.98 -2.98
C VAL A 117 15.52 -9.22 -3.77
N GLN A 118 15.62 -10.34 -4.48
CA GLN A 118 16.75 -10.66 -5.35
C GLN A 118 16.48 -10.35 -6.84
N ALA A 119 15.25 -9.97 -7.21
CA ALA A 119 14.91 -9.69 -8.60
C ALA A 119 15.82 -8.58 -9.18
N GLU A 120 16.38 -8.81 -10.37
CA GLU A 120 17.30 -7.88 -11.06
C GLU A 120 16.66 -7.21 -12.27
N SER A 121 15.51 -7.74 -12.75
CA SER A 121 14.75 -7.18 -13.86
C SER A 121 13.25 -7.25 -13.60
N TYR A 122 12.49 -6.48 -14.38
CA TYR A 122 11.02 -6.57 -14.37
C TYR A 122 10.55 -7.97 -14.74
N ALA A 123 11.13 -8.56 -15.78
CA ALA A 123 10.78 -9.91 -16.23
C ALA A 123 10.99 -10.96 -15.12
N GLN A 124 12.11 -10.88 -14.40
CA GLN A 124 12.36 -11.79 -13.28
C GLN A 124 11.38 -11.58 -12.12
N LEU A 125 11.06 -10.32 -11.78
CA LEU A 125 10.05 -10.03 -10.76
C LEU A 125 8.67 -10.57 -11.16
N GLU A 126 8.28 -10.42 -12.40
CA GLU A 126 7.03 -10.92 -12.97
C GLU A 126 6.97 -12.45 -12.95
N GLU A 127 8.05 -13.13 -13.35
CA GLU A 127 8.17 -14.58 -13.31
C GLU A 127 8.03 -15.14 -11.89
N ILE A 128 8.74 -14.54 -10.92
CA ILE A 128 8.68 -14.94 -9.50
C ILE A 128 7.24 -14.84 -8.98
N LEU A 129 6.59 -13.70 -9.19
CA LEU A 129 5.25 -13.43 -8.65
C LEU A 129 4.17 -14.27 -9.33
N ASN A 130 4.19 -14.38 -10.66
CA ASN A 130 3.23 -15.21 -11.40
C ASN A 130 3.47 -16.70 -11.18
N GLY A 131 4.73 -17.13 -11.10
CA GLY A 131 5.09 -18.51 -10.79
C GLY A 131 4.64 -18.95 -9.39
N TRP A 132 4.60 -18.03 -8.44
CA TRP A 132 4.05 -18.30 -7.12
C TRP A 132 2.51 -18.46 -7.15
N LEU A 133 1.79 -17.63 -7.91
CA LEU A 133 0.35 -17.75 -8.09
C LEU A 133 -0.04 -19.09 -8.75
N ALA A 134 0.74 -19.53 -9.73
CA ALA A 134 0.46 -20.78 -10.47
C ALA A 134 0.62 -22.06 -9.63
N LYS A 135 1.28 -21.97 -8.46
CA LYS A 135 1.49 -23.11 -7.54
C LYS A 135 0.38 -23.25 -6.48
N LYS A 136 -0.65 -22.42 -6.54
CA LYS A 136 -1.80 -22.41 -5.62
C LYS A 136 -3.05 -23.01 -6.25
#